data_d34604527963f9eb3849b4370dbaf979
#
_entry.id   d34604527963f9eb3849b4370dbaf979
#
_cell.length_a   1.000
_cell.length_b   1.000
_cell.length_c   1.000
_cell.angle_alpha   90.00
_cell.angle_beta   90.00
_cell.angle_gamma   90.00
#
_symmetry.space_group_name_H-M   'P 1'
#
loop_
_entity.id
_entity.type
_entity.pdbx_description
1 polymer ?
#
loop_
_entity_poly.entity_id
_entity_poly.type
_entity_poly.pdbx_seq_one_letter_code
_entity_poly.pdbx_strand_id
1 'polypeptide(L)'
;MTAEGEPAPAFAAEEVSAQLVRAGEVADRREVGLWFVGGALRDLLLGRPLHDVDLAVEAAAANALELATRFGKLPGWTLEKSHARFGTARLRAPGGLRVDVAATRREEYPAPASLPVVTGTTTIEEDLGRRDFTINAMARRVGKRGLTGSVLDPFGGRRDLASKTLRLLHPKSLVDDPTRAYRAVKYAVRLGFAWNGEFERALKRARAESAFGALSGDRMRRGFEEIFSEGYLDRSLELAAELELFGDVLPGWAGPHSPSRKKSTAASVSLDAHHEPERPKTEISWKRLLAPLTAVERVAVASRLNFPRALRRAAEAEVQ
;
A
#
# COMPACT_ATOMS: atom_id res chain seq x y z
N MET A 1 -2.23 -22.33 -8.73
CA MET A 1 -3.09 -21.44 -9.53
C MET A 1 -4.33 -21.20 -8.69
N THR A 2 -4.35 -20.15 -7.88
CA THR A 2 -5.58 -19.70 -7.20
C THR A 2 -6.41 -19.00 -8.26
N ALA A 3 -7.68 -19.36 -8.36
CA ALA A 3 -8.62 -18.78 -9.30
C ALA A 3 -8.63 -17.24 -9.15
N GLU A 4 -8.35 -16.54 -10.23
CA GLU A 4 -8.47 -15.08 -10.30
C GLU A 4 -9.96 -14.72 -10.09
N GLY A 5 -10.28 -14.13 -8.96
CA GLY A 5 -11.60 -13.52 -8.72
C GLY A 5 -12.23 -13.74 -7.35
N GLU A 6 -11.73 -14.62 -6.50
CA GLU A 6 -12.27 -14.72 -5.14
C GLU A 6 -11.67 -13.65 -4.22
N PRO A 7 -12.48 -12.97 -3.39
CA PRO A 7 -11.99 -12.04 -2.40
C PRO A 7 -11.02 -12.77 -1.45
N ALA A 8 -9.93 -12.09 -1.05
CA ALA A 8 -9.00 -12.68 -0.09
C ALA A 8 -9.76 -12.98 1.22
N PRO A 9 -9.51 -14.15 1.85
CA PRO A 9 -10.18 -14.49 3.09
C PRO A 9 -9.93 -13.42 4.15
N ALA A 10 -10.95 -13.13 4.95
CA ALA A 10 -10.89 -12.21 6.08
C ALA A 10 -10.75 -13.05 7.36
N PHE A 11 -9.87 -12.62 8.26
CA PHE A 11 -9.56 -13.32 9.51
C PHE A 11 -9.94 -12.48 10.71
N ALA A 12 -10.51 -13.11 11.74
CA ALA A 12 -10.74 -12.49 13.02
C ALA A 12 -9.42 -12.25 13.78
N ALA A 13 -9.41 -11.27 14.69
CA ALA A 13 -8.22 -10.93 15.47
C ALA A 13 -7.70 -12.13 16.30
N GLU A 14 -8.59 -13.00 16.77
CA GLU A 14 -8.27 -14.20 17.55
C GLU A 14 -7.51 -15.23 16.71
N GLU A 15 -7.93 -15.44 15.47
CA GLU A 15 -7.27 -16.38 14.53
C GLU A 15 -5.85 -15.92 14.21
N VAL A 16 -5.69 -14.62 13.94
CA VAL A 16 -4.38 -13.99 13.72
C VAL A 16 -3.54 -14.08 15.00
N SER A 17 -4.10 -13.79 16.17
CA SER A 17 -3.41 -13.88 17.45
C SER A 17 -2.80 -15.26 17.71
N ALA A 18 -3.53 -16.33 17.42
CA ALA A 18 -3.02 -17.70 17.53
C ALA A 18 -1.78 -17.96 16.66
N GLN A 19 -1.74 -17.40 15.45
CA GLN A 19 -0.58 -17.51 14.56
C GLN A 19 0.59 -16.64 15.04
N LEU A 20 0.30 -15.45 15.59
CA LEU A 20 1.34 -14.58 16.16
C LEU A 20 2.01 -15.18 17.38
N VAL A 21 1.26 -15.92 18.23
CA VAL A 21 1.85 -16.69 19.36
C VAL A 21 2.89 -17.66 18.83
N ARG A 22 2.55 -18.50 17.84
CA ARG A 22 3.47 -19.48 17.25
C ARG A 22 4.71 -18.85 16.65
N ALA A 23 4.54 -17.76 15.89
CA ALA A 23 5.66 -17.02 15.33
C ALA A 23 6.53 -16.39 16.43
N GLY A 24 5.92 -15.82 17.46
CA GLY A 24 6.59 -15.22 18.61
C GLY A 24 7.41 -16.23 19.41
N GLU A 25 6.92 -17.44 19.61
CA GLU A 25 7.69 -18.51 20.27
C GLU A 25 8.98 -18.85 19.53
N VAL A 26 8.94 -18.88 18.20
CA VAL A 26 10.12 -19.12 17.36
C VAL A 26 11.10 -17.96 17.43
N ALA A 27 10.59 -16.72 17.39
CA ALA A 27 11.42 -15.52 17.46
C ALA A 27 12.10 -15.35 18.83
N ASP A 28 11.37 -15.59 19.93
CA ASP A 28 11.91 -15.51 21.31
C ASP A 28 13.03 -16.52 21.53
N ARG A 29 12.90 -17.77 21.01
CA ARG A 29 13.98 -18.78 21.09
C ARG A 29 15.24 -18.40 20.34
N ARG A 30 15.14 -17.42 19.44
CA ARG A 30 16.24 -16.91 18.62
C ARG A 30 16.74 -15.54 19.08
N GLU A 31 16.13 -15.00 20.13
CA GLU A 31 16.44 -13.66 20.66
C GLU A 31 16.34 -12.56 19.60
N VAL A 32 15.40 -12.71 18.66
CA VAL A 32 15.21 -11.77 17.54
C VAL A 32 14.00 -10.89 17.78
N GLY A 33 14.14 -9.60 17.50
CA GLY A 33 13.05 -8.64 17.49
C GLY A 33 12.02 -8.95 16.41
N LEU A 34 10.78 -9.38 16.80
CA LEU A 34 9.68 -9.59 15.88
C LEU A 34 8.57 -8.60 16.17
N TRP A 35 8.11 -7.92 15.12
CA TRP A 35 7.15 -6.83 15.21
C TRP A 35 6.00 -7.01 14.23
N PHE A 36 4.77 -6.85 14.71
CA PHE A 36 3.58 -6.74 13.90
C PHE A 36 3.43 -5.29 13.45
N VAL A 37 3.34 -5.02 12.15
CA VAL A 37 3.51 -3.68 11.59
C VAL A 37 2.50 -3.37 10.49
N GLY A 38 2.51 -2.14 10.01
CA GLY A 38 1.91 -1.74 8.74
C GLY A 38 0.40 -1.69 8.73
N GLY A 39 -0.17 -2.00 7.58
CA GLY A 39 -1.61 -1.97 7.34
C GLY A 39 -2.39 -2.92 8.22
N ALA A 40 -1.83 -4.09 8.50
CA ALA A 40 -2.45 -5.09 9.36
C ALA A 40 -2.60 -4.60 10.81
N LEU A 41 -1.58 -3.94 11.37
CA LEU A 41 -1.69 -3.34 12.70
C LEU A 41 -2.70 -2.19 12.72
N ARG A 42 -2.71 -1.33 11.69
CA ARG A 42 -3.72 -0.28 11.53
C ARG A 42 -5.13 -0.87 11.53
N ASP A 43 -5.38 -1.89 10.71
CA ASP A 43 -6.70 -2.49 10.56
C ASP A 43 -7.13 -3.19 11.86
N LEU A 44 -6.21 -3.83 12.59
CA LEU A 44 -6.45 -4.36 13.93
C LEU A 44 -6.89 -3.25 14.93
N LEU A 45 -6.18 -2.10 14.92
CA LEU A 45 -6.52 -0.97 15.79
C LEU A 45 -7.87 -0.32 15.44
N LEU A 46 -8.32 -0.44 14.20
CA LEU A 46 -9.63 0.02 13.73
C LEU A 46 -10.74 -1.02 13.93
N GLY A 47 -10.44 -2.20 14.49
CA GLY A 47 -11.40 -3.29 14.64
C GLY A 47 -11.87 -3.88 13.31
N ARG A 48 -11.07 -3.77 12.24
CA ARG A 48 -11.38 -4.29 10.91
C ARG A 48 -10.87 -5.72 10.75
N PRO A 49 -11.52 -6.53 9.91
CA PRO A 49 -10.99 -7.84 9.53
C PRO A 49 -9.59 -7.74 8.91
N LEU A 50 -8.76 -8.75 9.15
CA LEU A 50 -7.40 -8.82 8.63
C LEU A 50 -7.36 -9.74 7.40
N HIS A 51 -6.69 -9.33 6.33
CA HIS A 51 -6.52 -10.12 5.12
C HIS A 51 -5.09 -10.68 4.98
N ASP A 52 -4.16 -10.04 5.65
CA ASP A 52 -2.75 -10.40 5.70
C ASP A 52 -2.12 -9.93 7.01
N VAL A 53 -0.89 -10.39 7.23
CA VAL A 53 -0.06 -10.04 8.40
C VAL A 53 1.30 -9.60 7.90
N ASP A 54 1.72 -8.40 8.27
CA ASP A 54 3.06 -7.90 8.02
C ASP A 54 3.91 -8.03 9.28
N LEU A 55 5.02 -8.75 9.19
CA LEU A 55 6.00 -8.92 10.26
C LEU A 55 7.34 -8.30 9.88
N ALA A 56 7.83 -7.39 10.72
CA ALA A 56 9.18 -6.86 10.63
C ALA A 56 10.09 -7.61 11.61
N VAL A 57 11.27 -8.01 11.12
CA VAL A 57 12.29 -8.72 11.90
C VAL A 57 13.48 -7.78 12.09
N GLU A 58 13.77 -7.44 13.33
CA GLU A 58 14.88 -6.56 13.70
C GLU A 58 16.20 -7.35 13.68
N ALA A 59 16.64 -7.69 12.45
CA ALA A 59 17.81 -8.48 12.18
C ALA A 59 18.31 -8.30 10.75
N ALA A 60 19.53 -8.78 10.48
CA ALA A 60 20.05 -8.87 9.12
C ALA A 60 19.17 -9.72 8.20
N ALA A 61 19.19 -9.44 6.90
CA ALA A 61 18.36 -10.11 5.89
C ALA A 61 18.45 -11.65 5.96
N ALA A 62 19.65 -12.19 6.15
CA ALA A 62 19.87 -13.65 6.27
C ALA A 62 19.13 -14.23 7.49
N ASN A 63 19.18 -13.56 8.65
CA ASN A 63 18.53 -14.01 9.87
C ASN A 63 16.99 -13.91 9.77
N ALA A 64 16.49 -12.87 9.11
CA ALA A 64 15.06 -12.74 8.84
C ALA A 64 14.53 -13.89 7.95
N LEU A 65 15.30 -14.29 6.94
CA LEU A 65 14.96 -15.42 6.09
C LEU A 65 15.09 -16.76 6.81
N GLU A 66 16.09 -16.92 7.67
CA GLU A 66 16.19 -18.09 8.52
C GLU A 66 14.97 -18.23 9.43
N LEU A 67 14.54 -17.10 10.04
CA LEU A 67 13.35 -17.07 10.87
C LEU A 67 12.09 -17.44 10.07
N ALA A 68 11.91 -16.85 8.87
CA ALA A 68 10.81 -17.19 7.97
C ALA A 68 10.83 -18.68 7.54
N THR A 69 12.02 -19.25 7.29
CA THR A 69 12.15 -20.68 7.00
C THR A 69 11.70 -21.54 8.17
N ARG A 70 11.98 -21.13 9.40
CA ARG A 70 11.50 -21.81 10.61
C ARG A 70 9.99 -21.69 10.79
N PHE A 71 9.40 -20.53 10.46
CA PHE A 71 7.94 -20.39 10.43
C PHE A 71 7.30 -21.37 9.44
N GLY A 72 7.90 -21.53 8.26
CA GLY A 72 7.44 -22.52 7.26
C GLY A 72 7.48 -23.98 7.72
N LYS A 73 8.13 -24.28 8.86
CA LYS A 73 8.15 -25.61 9.49
C LYS A 73 7.10 -25.77 10.61
N LEU A 74 6.39 -24.70 10.95
CA LEU A 74 5.29 -24.79 11.90
C LEU A 74 4.12 -25.60 11.31
N PRO A 75 3.35 -26.32 12.13
CA PRO A 75 2.21 -27.10 11.65
C PRO A 75 1.20 -26.23 10.89
N GLY A 76 0.95 -26.61 9.62
CA GLY A 76 0.02 -25.90 8.74
C GLY A 76 0.55 -24.61 8.11
N TRP A 77 1.84 -24.29 8.32
CA TRP A 77 2.49 -23.17 7.64
C TRP A 77 3.26 -23.65 6.40
N THR A 78 3.34 -22.80 5.38
CA THR A 78 4.10 -23.05 4.15
C THR A 78 4.87 -21.80 3.76
N LEU A 79 6.15 -21.92 3.46
CA LEU A 79 6.94 -20.87 2.85
C LEU A 79 6.67 -20.87 1.33
N GLU A 80 6.01 -19.82 0.83
CA GLU A 80 5.63 -19.71 -0.59
C GLU A 80 6.73 -19.08 -1.44
N LYS A 81 7.39 -18.03 -0.90
CA LYS A 81 8.36 -17.26 -1.65
C LYS A 81 9.36 -16.59 -0.72
N SER A 82 10.60 -16.47 -1.17
CA SER A 82 11.63 -15.70 -0.46
C SER A 82 12.52 -14.94 -1.43
N HIS A 83 13.03 -13.79 -0.98
CA HIS A 83 13.95 -12.94 -1.73
C HIS A 83 15.16 -12.60 -0.87
N ALA A 84 16.26 -13.32 -1.10
CA ALA A 84 17.47 -13.21 -0.30
C ALA A 84 18.03 -11.78 -0.26
N ARG A 85 18.09 -11.11 -1.42
CA ARG A 85 18.61 -9.75 -1.54
C ARG A 85 17.92 -8.73 -0.63
N PHE A 86 16.62 -8.91 -0.39
CA PHE A 86 15.80 -7.95 0.37
C PHE A 86 15.42 -8.46 1.76
N GLY A 87 15.84 -9.66 2.14
CA GLY A 87 15.47 -10.25 3.42
C GLY A 87 13.95 -10.38 3.60
N THR A 88 13.21 -10.67 2.51
CA THR A 88 11.75 -10.77 2.55
C THR A 88 11.27 -12.17 2.21
N ALA A 89 10.21 -12.61 2.87
CA ALA A 89 9.58 -13.89 2.62
C ALA A 89 8.06 -13.77 2.72
N ARG A 90 7.35 -14.59 1.95
CA ARG A 90 5.91 -14.78 2.05
C ARG A 90 5.62 -16.20 2.50
N LEU A 91 4.76 -16.29 3.49
CA LEU A 91 4.27 -17.55 4.02
C LEU A 91 2.74 -17.59 3.96
N ARG A 92 2.23 -18.81 4.02
CA ARG A 92 0.82 -19.07 4.25
C ARG A 92 0.67 -19.84 5.55
N ALA A 93 -0.09 -19.29 6.47
CA ALA A 93 -0.44 -19.90 7.75
C ALA A 93 -1.79 -20.65 7.66
N PRO A 94 -2.19 -21.42 8.68
CA PRO A 94 -3.48 -22.10 8.73
C PRO A 94 -4.66 -21.19 8.39
N GLY A 95 -5.68 -21.73 7.74
CA GLY A 95 -6.82 -20.98 7.23
C GLY A 95 -6.53 -20.21 5.95
N GLY A 96 -5.28 -20.25 5.43
CA GLY A 96 -4.90 -19.50 4.23
C GLY A 96 -4.39 -18.08 4.53
N LEU A 97 -4.18 -17.73 5.80
CA LEU A 97 -3.66 -16.43 6.20
C LEU A 97 -2.28 -16.16 5.56
N ARG A 98 -2.19 -15.08 4.79
CA ARG A 98 -0.91 -14.62 4.24
C ARG A 98 -0.10 -13.90 5.31
N VAL A 99 1.17 -14.29 5.44
CA VAL A 99 2.12 -13.66 6.34
C VAL A 99 3.34 -13.21 5.55
N ASP A 100 3.56 -11.92 5.46
CA ASP A 100 4.73 -11.34 4.84
C ASP A 100 5.75 -10.99 5.93
N VAL A 101 6.98 -11.48 5.79
CA VAL A 101 8.09 -11.27 6.73
C VAL A 101 9.18 -10.47 6.03
N ALA A 102 9.68 -9.42 6.67
CA ALA A 102 10.75 -8.59 6.13
C ALA A 102 11.77 -8.23 7.21
N ALA A 103 13.06 -8.22 6.87
CA ALA A 103 14.07 -7.57 7.71
C ALA A 103 13.81 -6.07 7.81
N THR A 104 14.06 -5.47 8.98
CA THR A 104 14.07 -4.02 9.12
C THR A 104 15.14 -3.41 8.22
N ARG A 105 14.83 -2.26 7.63
CA ARG A 105 15.70 -1.60 6.68
C ARG A 105 15.52 -0.09 6.65
N ARG A 106 16.56 0.61 6.22
CA ARG A 106 16.52 2.02 5.83
C ARG A 106 16.42 2.13 4.31
N GLU A 107 15.77 3.16 3.84
CA GLU A 107 15.67 3.50 2.42
C GLU A 107 16.16 4.94 2.21
N GLU A 108 17.06 5.13 1.26
CA GLU A 108 17.57 6.44 0.84
C GLU A 108 17.25 6.65 -0.63
N TYR A 109 16.73 7.81 -0.98
CA TYR A 109 16.33 8.15 -2.34
C TYR A 109 17.34 9.15 -2.93
N PRO A 110 18.26 8.70 -3.80
CA PRO A 110 19.32 9.55 -4.35
C PRO A 110 18.81 10.63 -5.31
N ALA A 111 17.61 10.45 -5.88
CA ALA A 111 16.98 11.43 -6.75
C ALA A 111 15.44 11.32 -6.65
N PRO A 112 14.69 12.35 -7.07
CA PRO A 112 13.23 12.31 -7.10
C PRO A 112 12.72 11.07 -7.84
N ALA A 113 11.73 10.38 -7.26
CA ALA A 113 11.10 9.18 -7.79
C ALA A 113 12.06 8.01 -8.12
N SER A 114 13.32 8.07 -7.71
CA SER A 114 14.24 6.95 -7.92
C SER A 114 13.82 5.70 -7.15
N LEU A 115 14.38 4.56 -7.50
CA LEU A 115 14.31 3.40 -6.63
C LEU A 115 15.21 3.65 -5.41
N PRO A 116 14.78 3.28 -4.20
CA PRO A 116 15.58 3.51 -3.01
C PRO A 116 16.84 2.62 -3.00
N VAL A 117 17.91 3.18 -2.48
CA VAL A 117 19.05 2.41 -2.00
C VAL A 117 18.65 1.84 -0.63
N VAL A 118 18.66 0.53 -0.52
CA VAL A 118 18.22 -0.19 0.68
C VAL A 118 19.44 -0.60 1.50
N THR A 119 19.47 -0.17 2.77
CA THR A 119 20.43 -0.63 3.77
C THR A 119 19.69 -1.45 4.82
N GLY A 120 20.14 -2.69 5.04
CA GLY A 120 19.55 -3.59 6.05
C GLY A 120 20.11 -3.34 7.45
N THR A 121 19.50 -4.02 8.42
CA THR A 121 19.91 -4.03 9.84
C THR A 121 19.78 -2.66 10.49
N THR A 122 18.55 -2.26 10.70
CA THR A 122 18.21 -1.02 11.42
C THR A 122 17.27 -1.33 12.57
N THR A 123 17.01 -0.34 13.41
CA THR A 123 15.98 -0.45 14.45
C THR A 123 14.58 -0.45 13.81
N ILE A 124 13.58 -0.88 14.59
CA ILE A 124 12.20 -0.84 14.14
C ILE A 124 11.74 0.61 13.90
N GLU A 125 12.19 1.57 14.70
CA GLU A 125 11.85 2.98 14.55
C GLU A 125 12.34 3.54 13.21
N GLU A 126 13.55 3.18 12.78
CA GLU A 126 14.08 3.58 11.47
C GLU A 126 13.29 2.94 10.32
N ASP A 127 12.89 1.66 10.45
CA ASP A 127 12.03 1.00 9.46
C ASP A 127 10.65 1.67 9.37
N LEU A 128 10.09 2.10 10.49
CA LEU A 128 8.82 2.84 10.49
C LEU A 128 8.97 4.20 9.79
N GLY A 129 10.12 4.86 9.93
CA GLY A 129 10.39 6.19 9.35
C GLY A 129 10.43 6.26 7.82
N ARG A 130 10.65 5.13 7.11
CA ARG A 130 10.66 5.07 5.63
C ARG A 130 9.27 4.88 5.02
N ARG A 131 8.23 4.61 5.80
CA ARG A 131 6.88 4.28 5.33
C ARG A 131 6.17 5.50 4.73
N ASP A 132 4.98 5.29 4.22
CA ASP A 132 4.20 6.30 3.52
C ASP A 132 3.46 7.27 4.44
N PHE A 133 2.61 6.73 5.34
CA PHE A 133 1.73 7.48 6.22
C PHE A 133 1.91 7.07 7.67
N THR A 134 1.70 8.02 8.59
CA THR A 134 1.79 7.80 10.03
C THR A 134 0.93 6.63 10.51
N ILE A 135 -0.26 6.47 9.93
CA ILE A 135 -1.19 5.38 10.26
C ILE A 135 -0.66 3.99 9.90
N ASN A 136 0.35 3.89 9.04
CA ASN A 136 1.03 2.65 8.66
C ASN A 136 2.43 2.53 9.30
N ALA A 137 2.86 3.55 10.06
CA ALA A 137 4.17 3.65 10.68
C ALA A 137 4.11 3.39 12.19
N MET A 138 3.40 2.34 12.56
CA MET A 138 3.27 1.83 13.93
C MET A 138 3.72 0.38 13.97
N ALA A 139 4.17 -0.06 15.16
CA ALA A 139 4.59 -1.42 15.40
C ALA A 139 4.10 -1.91 16.77
N ARG A 140 3.90 -3.23 16.90
CA ARG A 140 3.67 -3.88 18.18
C ARG A 140 4.52 -5.13 18.29
N ARG A 141 5.18 -5.31 19.42
CA ARG A 141 6.05 -6.46 19.66
C ARG A 141 5.27 -7.77 19.61
N VAL A 142 5.86 -8.77 18.96
CA VAL A 142 5.35 -10.14 18.93
C VAL A 142 6.31 -11.03 19.73
N GLY A 143 5.81 -11.73 20.72
CA GLY A 143 6.55 -12.69 21.54
C GLY A 143 5.73 -13.96 21.76
N LYS A 144 6.24 -14.86 22.59
CA LYS A 144 5.62 -16.18 22.90
C LYS A 144 4.18 -16.11 23.46
N ARG A 145 3.69 -14.93 23.86
CA ARG A 145 2.32 -14.68 24.30
C ARG A 145 1.50 -13.91 23.25
N GLY A 146 1.96 -13.86 21.99
CA GLY A 146 1.38 -13.06 20.92
C GLY A 146 1.80 -11.60 21.00
N LEU A 147 0.87 -10.66 20.80
CA LEU A 147 1.12 -9.23 20.87
C LEU A 147 1.39 -8.80 22.30
N THR A 148 2.54 -8.20 22.55
CA THR A 148 3.01 -7.77 23.88
C THR A 148 3.33 -6.28 23.90
N GLY A 149 3.30 -5.69 25.09
CA GLY A 149 3.61 -4.26 25.28
C GLY A 149 2.61 -3.31 24.62
N SER A 150 2.91 -2.03 24.70
CA SER A 150 2.17 -0.96 24.03
C SER A 150 2.52 -0.90 22.54
N VAL A 151 1.67 -0.22 21.76
CA VAL A 151 1.97 0.11 20.36
C VAL A 151 3.10 1.15 20.34
N LEU A 152 4.17 0.83 19.64
CA LEU A 152 5.24 1.76 19.30
C LEU A 152 4.73 2.68 18.19
N ASP A 153 4.63 3.97 18.47
CA ASP A 153 4.03 4.98 17.59
C ASP A 153 4.86 6.27 17.59
N PRO A 154 6.07 6.26 17.00
CA PRO A 154 6.98 7.41 17.04
C PRO A 154 6.47 8.60 16.22
N PHE A 155 5.55 8.37 15.29
CA PHE A 155 5.06 9.38 14.35
C PHE A 155 3.61 9.86 14.63
N GLY A 156 2.97 9.36 15.68
CA GLY A 156 1.61 9.77 16.08
C GLY A 156 0.50 9.19 15.20
N GLY A 157 0.69 7.98 14.67
CA GLY A 157 -0.28 7.27 13.83
C GLY A 157 -1.61 7.01 14.55
N ARG A 158 -1.59 6.71 15.86
CA ARG A 158 -2.83 6.51 16.64
C ARG A 158 -3.69 7.77 16.72
N ARG A 159 -3.05 8.94 16.87
CA ARG A 159 -3.77 10.23 16.84
C ARG A 159 -4.40 10.44 15.47
N ASP A 160 -3.66 10.16 14.40
CA ASP A 160 -4.12 10.35 13.03
C ASP A 160 -5.21 9.33 12.65
N LEU A 161 -5.18 8.11 13.21
CA LEU A 161 -6.28 7.15 13.12
C LEU A 161 -7.57 7.71 13.75
N ALA A 162 -7.47 8.25 14.97
CA ALA A 162 -8.61 8.80 15.69
C ALA A 162 -9.20 10.01 14.97
N SER A 163 -8.36 10.85 14.37
CA SER A 163 -8.78 12.04 13.59
C SER A 163 -9.09 11.75 12.12
N LYS A 164 -9.01 10.49 11.68
CA LYS A 164 -9.21 10.05 10.29
C LYS A 164 -8.35 10.84 9.30
N THR A 165 -7.07 11.04 9.62
CA THR A 165 -6.16 11.88 8.86
C THR A 165 -5.06 11.07 8.18
N LEU A 166 -4.84 11.30 6.89
CA LEU A 166 -3.70 10.82 6.14
C LEU A 166 -2.57 11.85 6.20
N ARG A 167 -1.58 11.60 7.05
CA ARG A 167 -0.40 12.45 7.21
C ARG A 167 0.86 11.72 6.76
N LEU A 168 1.64 12.36 5.89
CA LEU A 168 2.95 11.88 5.46
C LEU A 168 3.94 11.93 6.63
N LEU A 169 4.95 11.08 6.58
CA LEU A 169 5.98 11.03 7.63
C LEU A 169 6.95 12.22 7.58
N HIS A 170 7.21 12.76 6.39
CA HIS A 170 8.11 13.90 6.20
C HIS A 170 7.77 14.70 4.92
N PRO A 171 8.20 15.98 4.84
CA PRO A 171 7.80 16.87 3.73
C PRO A 171 8.32 16.48 2.35
N LYS A 172 9.40 15.66 2.25
CA LYS A 172 9.94 15.13 0.99
C LYS A 172 9.30 13.83 0.54
N SER A 173 8.39 13.27 1.31
CA SER A 173 7.82 11.94 1.11
C SER A 173 7.29 11.68 -0.31
N LEU A 174 6.65 12.68 -0.94
CA LEU A 174 6.15 12.60 -2.32
C LEU A 174 7.21 12.93 -3.37
N VAL A 175 8.31 13.56 -3.01
CA VAL A 175 9.48 13.73 -3.88
C VAL A 175 10.22 12.40 -4.00
N ASP A 176 10.43 11.73 -2.87
CA ASP A 176 11.12 10.46 -2.77
C ASP A 176 10.33 9.36 -3.50
N ASP A 177 9.03 9.28 -3.21
CA ASP A 177 8.13 8.31 -3.85
C ASP A 177 6.76 8.92 -4.18
N PRO A 178 6.57 9.47 -5.40
CA PRO A 178 5.29 10.03 -5.84
C PRO A 178 4.15 9.00 -5.87
N THR A 179 4.44 7.68 -5.89
CA THR A 179 3.39 6.66 -5.84
C THR A 179 2.59 6.71 -4.54
N ARG A 180 3.10 7.35 -3.50
CA ARG A 180 2.37 7.61 -2.25
C ARG A 180 1.14 8.51 -2.45
N ALA A 181 1.08 9.31 -3.53
CA ALA A 181 -0.13 10.06 -3.87
C ALA A 181 -1.27 9.13 -4.33
N TYR A 182 -0.98 8.09 -5.11
CA TYR A 182 -1.96 7.06 -5.47
C TYR A 182 -2.42 6.29 -4.22
N ARG A 183 -1.49 5.99 -3.31
CA ARG A 183 -1.81 5.35 -2.03
C ARG A 183 -2.65 6.24 -1.12
N ALA A 184 -2.50 7.58 -1.18
CA ALA A 184 -3.38 8.51 -0.49
C ALA A 184 -4.83 8.36 -0.96
N VAL A 185 -5.06 8.32 -2.28
CA VAL A 185 -6.39 8.06 -2.85
C VAL A 185 -6.93 6.72 -2.35
N LYS A 186 -6.13 5.65 -2.45
CA LYS A 186 -6.50 4.32 -1.96
C LYS A 186 -6.96 4.35 -0.50
N TYR A 187 -6.18 4.95 0.39
CA TYR A 187 -6.54 5.00 1.82
C TYR A 187 -7.69 5.97 2.12
N ALA A 188 -7.79 7.07 1.40
CA ALA A 188 -8.92 7.98 1.53
C ALA A 188 -10.24 7.26 1.21
N VAL A 189 -10.27 6.49 0.13
CA VAL A 189 -11.45 5.69 -0.26
C VAL A 189 -11.69 4.54 0.71
N ARG A 190 -10.68 3.71 0.96
CA ARG A 190 -10.81 2.50 1.80
C ARG A 190 -11.17 2.79 3.25
N LEU A 191 -10.59 3.85 3.83
CA LEU A 191 -10.73 4.17 5.25
C LEU A 191 -11.72 5.30 5.52
N GLY A 192 -12.11 6.06 4.50
CA GLY A 192 -12.89 7.29 4.67
C GLY A 192 -12.07 8.41 5.34
N PHE A 193 -10.75 8.45 5.09
CA PHE A 193 -9.84 9.44 5.68
C PHE A 193 -9.55 10.57 4.72
N ALA A 194 -9.19 11.73 5.26
CA ALA A 194 -8.80 12.91 4.50
C ALA A 194 -7.30 13.20 4.67
N TRP A 195 -6.66 13.74 3.65
CA TRP A 195 -5.33 14.32 3.78
C TRP A 195 -5.40 15.74 4.35
N ASN A 196 -4.28 16.20 4.89
CA ASN A 196 -4.16 17.53 5.49
C ASN A 196 -3.38 18.51 4.58
N GLY A 197 -3.30 19.78 4.99
CA GLY A 197 -2.56 20.78 4.23
C GLY A 197 -1.06 20.52 4.09
N GLU A 198 -0.46 19.66 4.92
CA GLU A 198 0.94 19.23 4.75
C GLU A 198 1.09 18.32 3.54
N PHE A 199 0.13 17.44 3.31
CA PHE A 199 0.09 16.59 2.12
C PHE A 199 0.00 17.44 0.86
N GLU A 200 -0.89 18.46 0.83
CA GLU A 200 -1.02 19.35 -0.32
C GLU A 200 0.28 20.14 -0.61
N ARG A 201 0.97 20.60 0.44
CA ARG A 201 2.28 21.25 0.29
C ARG A 201 3.33 20.28 -0.26
N ALA A 202 3.36 19.06 0.23
CA ALA A 202 4.26 18.02 -0.27
C ALA A 202 3.98 17.67 -1.74
N LEU A 203 2.70 17.60 -2.14
CA LEU A 203 2.29 17.38 -3.52
C LEU A 203 2.77 18.51 -4.45
N LYS A 204 2.56 19.77 -4.07
CA LYS A 204 3.06 20.92 -4.82
C LYS A 204 4.59 20.88 -4.97
N ARG A 205 5.29 20.54 -3.90
CA ARG A 205 6.75 20.38 -3.91
C ARG A 205 7.18 19.28 -4.87
N ALA A 206 6.58 18.09 -4.81
CA ALA A 206 6.91 16.97 -5.68
C ALA A 206 6.72 17.31 -7.18
N ARG A 207 5.71 18.10 -7.53
CA ARG A 207 5.50 18.62 -8.88
C ARG A 207 6.57 19.63 -9.29
N ALA A 208 6.90 20.57 -8.41
CA ALA A 208 7.94 21.58 -8.66
C ALA A 208 9.32 20.91 -8.89
N GLU A 209 9.60 19.81 -8.19
CA GLU A 209 10.82 19.01 -8.35
C GLU A 209 10.69 17.95 -9.47
N SER A 210 9.63 17.98 -10.29
CA SER A 210 9.38 17.07 -11.43
C SER A 210 9.34 15.58 -11.05
N ALA A 211 9.04 15.24 -9.80
CA ALA A 211 9.07 13.86 -9.31
C ALA A 211 8.05 12.96 -10.03
N PHE A 212 6.85 13.48 -10.35
CA PHE A 212 5.85 12.71 -11.11
C PHE A 212 6.31 12.43 -12.55
N GLY A 213 6.98 13.38 -13.19
CA GLY A 213 7.56 13.20 -14.53
C GLY A 213 8.63 12.10 -14.57
N ALA A 214 9.39 11.94 -13.46
CA ALA A 214 10.43 10.93 -13.32
C ALA A 214 9.88 9.51 -13.00
N LEU A 215 8.59 9.36 -12.66
CA LEU A 215 8.00 8.04 -12.45
C LEU A 215 7.98 7.22 -13.74
N SER A 216 8.40 5.96 -13.66
CA SER A 216 8.19 5.02 -14.76
C SER A 216 6.70 4.74 -14.99
N GLY A 217 6.33 4.48 -16.24
CA GLY A 217 4.96 4.14 -16.62
C GLY A 217 4.41 2.94 -15.86
N ASP A 218 5.26 1.92 -15.59
CA ASP A 218 4.87 0.76 -14.79
C ASP A 218 4.51 1.13 -13.34
N ARG A 219 5.23 2.06 -12.72
CA ARG A 219 4.92 2.51 -11.36
C ARG A 219 3.63 3.31 -11.32
N MET A 220 3.41 4.20 -12.29
CA MET A 220 2.14 4.93 -12.43
C MET A 220 0.96 3.98 -12.65
N ARG A 221 1.09 3.05 -13.60
CA ARG A 221 0.05 2.06 -13.91
C ARG A 221 -0.33 1.27 -12.66
N ARG A 222 0.64 0.74 -11.93
CA ARG A 222 0.38 0.02 -10.68
C ARG A 222 -0.32 0.88 -9.63
N GLY A 223 0.03 2.17 -9.55
CA GLY A 223 -0.67 3.11 -8.67
C GLY A 223 -2.16 3.23 -8.99
N PHE A 224 -2.52 3.35 -10.27
CA PHE A 224 -3.93 3.33 -10.69
C PHE A 224 -4.59 1.96 -10.42
N GLU A 225 -3.93 0.85 -10.71
CA GLU A 225 -4.44 -0.49 -10.44
C GLU A 225 -4.71 -0.71 -8.94
N GLU A 226 -3.87 -0.16 -8.06
CA GLU A 226 -4.11 -0.16 -6.61
C GLU A 226 -5.35 0.66 -6.23
N ILE A 227 -5.58 1.83 -6.85
CA ILE A 227 -6.78 2.63 -6.64
C ILE A 227 -8.03 1.84 -7.08
N PHE A 228 -7.98 1.21 -8.26
CA PHE A 228 -9.10 0.46 -8.80
C PHE A 228 -9.48 -0.75 -7.95
N SER A 229 -8.53 -1.33 -7.23
CA SER A 229 -8.74 -2.53 -6.41
C SER A 229 -9.65 -2.29 -5.19
N GLU A 230 -9.95 -1.04 -4.84
CA GLU A 230 -10.73 -0.72 -3.63
C GLU A 230 -12.25 -0.77 -3.83
N GLY A 231 -12.74 -1.02 -5.05
CA GLY A 231 -14.17 -1.23 -5.33
C GLY A 231 -15.03 0.05 -5.46
N TYR A 232 -14.54 1.20 -5.06
CA TYR A 232 -15.22 2.51 -5.16
C TYR A 232 -14.66 3.32 -6.32
N LEU A 233 -14.80 2.82 -7.54
CA LEU A 233 -14.11 3.36 -8.71
C LEU A 233 -14.39 4.85 -8.93
N ASP A 234 -15.67 5.28 -8.88
CA ASP A 234 -16.02 6.69 -9.13
C ASP A 234 -15.38 7.64 -8.13
N ARG A 235 -15.48 7.31 -6.85
CA ARG A 235 -14.85 8.13 -5.81
C ARG A 235 -13.32 8.14 -5.91
N SER A 236 -12.74 7.02 -6.29
CA SER A 236 -11.30 6.91 -6.55
C SER A 236 -10.86 7.80 -7.70
N LEU A 237 -11.62 7.84 -8.78
CA LEU A 237 -11.34 8.68 -9.94
C LEU A 237 -11.51 10.18 -9.62
N GLU A 238 -12.53 10.56 -8.84
CA GLU A 238 -12.71 11.94 -8.36
C GLU A 238 -11.49 12.40 -7.54
N LEU A 239 -11.07 11.62 -6.55
CA LEU A 239 -9.92 11.96 -5.71
C LEU A 239 -8.62 11.98 -6.50
N ALA A 240 -8.44 11.08 -7.47
CA ALA A 240 -7.29 11.11 -8.37
C ALA A 240 -7.27 12.38 -9.24
N ALA A 241 -8.44 12.87 -9.66
CA ALA A 241 -8.58 14.14 -10.38
C ALA A 241 -8.29 15.35 -9.46
N GLU A 242 -8.76 15.34 -8.22
CA GLU A 242 -8.43 16.38 -7.23
C GLU A 242 -6.92 16.50 -7.00
N LEU A 243 -6.20 15.36 -7.01
CA LEU A 243 -4.73 15.32 -6.91
C LEU A 243 -4.03 15.52 -8.27
N GLU A 244 -4.76 15.79 -9.35
CA GLU A 244 -4.23 16.01 -10.72
C GLU A 244 -3.38 14.85 -11.25
N LEU A 245 -3.61 13.61 -10.79
CA LEU A 245 -2.82 12.44 -11.18
C LEU A 245 -2.98 12.07 -12.66
N PHE A 246 -4.07 12.48 -13.30
CA PHE A 246 -4.31 12.26 -14.73
C PHE A 246 -3.43 13.16 -15.59
N GLY A 247 -3.20 14.40 -15.17
CA GLY A 247 -2.30 15.32 -15.86
C GLY A 247 -0.84 14.83 -15.92
N ASP A 248 -0.43 14.01 -14.96
CA ASP A 248 0.89 13.36 -14.94
C ASP A 248 1.00 12.24 -16.00
N VAL A 249 -0.13 11.72 -16.48
CA VAL A 249 -0.22 10.68 -17.52
C VAL A 249 -0.40 11.28 -18.89
N LEU A 250 -1.31 12.25 -19.02
CA LEU A 250 -1.64 12.94 -20.26
C LEU A 250 -1.85 14.44 -19.96
N PRO A 251 -0.95 15.31 -20.40
CA PRO A 251 -1.05 16.75 -20.18
C PRO A 251 -2.40 17.32 -20.65
N GLY A 252 -3.05 18.12 -19.79
CA GLY A 252 -4.35 18.70 -20.05
C GLY A 252 -5.55 17.81 -19.77
N TRP A 253 -5.34 16.53 -19.48
CA TRP A 253 -6.43 15.62 -19.11
C TRP A 253 -6.79 15.73 -17.63
N ALA A 254 -8.02 16.10 -17.33
CA ALA A 254 -8.53 16.26 -15.97
C ALA A 254 -9.21 14.99 -15.41
N GLY A 255 -9.25 13.90 -16.20
CA GLY A 255 -9.92 12.64 -15.83
C GLY A 255 -11.34 12.51 -16.38
N PRO A 256 -11.99 11.35 -16.20
CA PRO A 256 -13.26 11.02 -16.81
C PRO A 256 -14.46 11.81 -16.25
N HIS A 257 -14.31 12.39 -15.07
CA HIS A 257 -15.35 13.15 -14.37
C HIS A 257 -14.81 14.51 -13.97
N SER A 258 -14.47 15.37 -14.95
CA SER A 258 -14.14 16.77 -14.65
C SER A 258 -15.41 17.55 -14.32
N PRO A 259 -15.83 17.65 -13.05
CA PRO A 259 -16.80 18.65 -12.68
C PRO A 259 -16.10 19.99 -12.71
N SER A 260 -16.74 20.99 -13.29
CA SER A 260 -16.37 22.39 -13.07
C SER A 260 -16.07 22.59 -11.58
N ARG A 261 -14.80 22.80 -11.26
CA ARG A 261 -14.18 23.09 -9.95
C ARG A 261 -15.16 23.57 -8.85
N LYS A 262 -15.85 22.67 -8.18
CA LYS A 262 -16.25 22.88 -6.80
C LYS A 262 -15.28 22.12 -5.94
N LYS A 263 -14.43 22.84 -5.18
CA LYS A 263 -13.58 22.27 -4.13
C LYS A 263 -14.48 21.47 -3.20
N SER A 264 -14.55 20.18 -3.41
CA SER A 264 -15.07 19.26 -2.42
C SER A 264 -13.94 19.11 -1.39
N THR A 265 -14.07 19.83 -0.28
CA THR A 265 -13.35 19.45 0.95
C THR A 265 -13.65 17.98 1.17
N ALA A 266 -12.61 17.19 1.43
CA ALA A 266 -12.69 15.73 1.68
C ALA A 266 -13.51 15.39 2.95
N ALA A 267 -14.61 16.12 3.19
CA ALA A 267 -15.50 16.00 4.31
C ALA A 267 -16.54 14.90 4.03
N SER A 268 -16.40 13.81 4.77
CA SER A 268 -17.47 12.92 5.18
C SER A 268 -18.42 12.40 4.11
N VAL A 269 -17.95 11.49 3.27
CA VAL A 269 -18.84 10.42 2.81
C VAL A 269 -18.81 9.36 3.91
N SER A 270 -19.93 9.21 4.63
CA SER A 270 -20.17 8.06 5.50
C SER A 270 -20.21 6.84 4.59
N LEU A 271 -19.07 6.19 4.41
CA LEU A 271 -19.02 4.86 3.83
C LEU A 271 -19.55 3.93 4.92
N ASP A 272 -20.64 3.22 4.65
CA ASP A 272 -21.14 2.20 5.53
C ASP A 272 -19.99 1.21 5.81
N ALA A 273 -19.55 1.18 7.06
CA ALA A 273 -18.37 0.45 7.51
C ALA A 273 -18.47 -1.08 7.31
N HIS A 274 -19.61 -1.58 6.84
CA HIS A 274 -19.94 -3.00 6.73
C HIS A 274 -20.19 -3.48 5.29
N HIS A 275 -20.14 -2.58 4.29
CA HIS A 275 -20.32 -2.98 2.91
C HIS A 275 -18.96 -2.93 2.19
N GLU A 276 -18.34 -4.10 1.96
CA GLU A 276 -17.22 -4.20 1.00
C GLU A 276 -17.84 -4.27 -0.41
N PRO A 277 -17.62 -3.25 -1.24
CA PRO A 277 -18.13 -3.28 -2.62
C PRO A 277 -17.39 -4.34 -3.44
N GLU A 278 -18.06 -4.91 -4.43
CA GLU A 278 -17.41 -5.79 -5.40
C GLU A 278 -16.23 -5.05 -6.07
N ARG A 279 -15.07 -5.68 -6.06
CA ARG A 279 -13.86 -5.14 -6.70
C ARG A 279 -13.99 -5.31 -8.21
N PRO A 280 -14.08 -4.23 -9.00
CA PRO A 280 -14.18 -4.34 -10.44
C PRO A 280 -12.89 -4.98 -11.00
N LYS A 281 -13.02 -5.78 -12.07
CA LYS A 281 -11.86 -6.29 -12.79
C LYS A 281 -11.05 -5.11 -13.31
N THR A 282 -9.74 -5.14 -13.18
CA THR A 282 -8.81 -4.08 -13.61
C THR A 282 -9.03 -3.64 -15.06
N GLU A 283 -9.37 -4.56 -15.95
CA GLU A 283 -9.67 -4.27 -17.35
C GLU A 283 -10.92 -3.38 -17.50
N ILE A 284 -11.99 -3.62 -16.72
CA ILE A 284 -13.21 -2.79 -16.73
C ILE A 284 -12.90 -1.39 -16.25
N SER A 285 -12.05 -1.26 -15.21
CA SER A 285 -11.63 0.03 -14.68
C SER A 285 -10.82 0.83 -15.71
N TRP A 286 -9.91 0.18 -16.43
CA TRP A 286 -9.18 0.82 -17.52
C TRP A 286 -10.07 1.24 -18.68
N LYS A 287 -11.01 0.39 -19.13
CA LYS A 287 -11.97 0.75 -20.18
C LYS A 287 -12.77 1.98 -19.79
N ARG A 288 -13.28 2.03 -18.55
CA ARG A 288 -14.04 3.18 -18.05
C ARG A 288 -13.20 4.45 -17.99
N LEU A 289 -11.94 4.35 -17.54
CA LEU A 289 -11.01 5.47 -17.48
C LEU A 289 -10.70 6.03 -18.86
N LEU A 290 -10.50 5.17 -19.86
CA LEU A 290 -10.08 5.55 -21.22
C LEU A 290 -11.25 5.92 -22.14
N ALA A 291 -12.50 5.57 -21.78
CA ALA A 291 -13.68 5.78 -22.62
C ALA A 291 -13.84 7.22 -23.18
N PRO A 292 -13.63 8.29 -22.39
CA PRO A 292 -13.79 9.66 -22.89
C PRO A 292 -12.66 10.14 -23.78
N LEU A 293 -11.56 9.37 -23.94
CA LEU A 293 -10.39 9.76 -24.72
C LEU A 293 -10.54 9.40 -26.19
N THR A 294 -9.95 10.23 -27.05
CA THR A 294 -9.76 9.93 -28.48
C THR A 294 -8.80 8.74 -28.65
N ALA A 295 -8.80 8.11 -29.83
CA ALA A 295 -7.89 7.03 -30.17
C ALA A 295 -6.41 7.40 -29.96
N VAL A 296 -6.02 8.61 -30.38
CA VAL A 296 -4.65 9.12 -30.24
C VAL A 296 -4.26 9.26 -28.76
N GLU A 297 -5.18 9.81 -27.93
CA GLU A 297 -4.94 9.95 -26.50
C GLU A 297 -4.87 8.59 -25.80
N ARG A 298 -5.70 7.63 -26.14
CA ARG A 298 -5.62 6.25 -25.61
C ARG A 298 -4.28 5.60 -25.90
N VAL A 299 -3.77 5.75 -27.13
CA VAL A 299 -2.41 5.26 -27.50
C VAL A 299 -1.34 5.96 -26.69
N ALA A 300 -1.44 7.28 -26.49
CA ALA A 300 -0.51 8.04 -25.67
C ALA A 300 -0.51 7.57 -24.21
N VAL A 301 -1.68 7.38 -23.59
CA VAL A 301 -1.82 6.83 -22.24
C VAL A 301 -1.24 5.42 -22.15
N ALA A 302 -1.60 4.53 -23.07
CA ALA A 302 -1.10 3.15 -23.10
C ALA A 302 0.43 3.09 -23.22
N SER A 303 1.01 4.00 -24.00
CA SER A 303 2.47 4.13 -24.13
C SER A 303 3.10 4.68 -22.85
N ARG A 304 2.56 5.79 -22.30
CA ARG A 304 3.07 6.43 -21.08
C ARG A 304 3.05 5.51 -19.87
N LEU A 305 1.99 4.69 -19.74
CA LEU A 305 1.79 3.73 -18.64
C LEU A 305 2.42 2.36 -18.92
N ASN A 306 3.09 2.19 -20.03
CA ASN A 306 3.70 0.92 -20.44
C ASN A 306 2.71 -0.27 -20.32
N PHE A 307 1.55 -0.16 -20.97
CA PHE A 307 0.53 -1.19 -20.89
C PHE A 307 1.04 -2.54 -21.40
N PRO A 308 0.73 -3.64 -20.70
CA PRO A 308 0.92 -4.98 -21.22
C PRO A 308 0.17 -5.18 -22.55
N ARG A 309 0.65 -6.08 -23.41
CA ARG A 309 0.08 -6.30 -24.76
C ARG A 309 -1.43 -6.48 -24.76
N ALA A 310 -1.98 -7.21 -23.79
CA ALA A 310 -3.42 -7.43 -23.68
C ALA A 310 -4.21 -6.13 -23.44
N LEU A 311 -3.77 -5.32 -22.45
CA LEU A 311 -4.40 -4.03 -22.15
C LEU A 311 -4.21 -3.02 -23.28
N ARG A 312 -3.08 -3.04 -23.96
CA ARG A 312 -2.82 -2.17 -25.11
C ARG A 312 -3.78 -2.47 -26.26
N ARG A 313 -3.97 -3.74 -26.61
CA ARG A 313 -4.97 -4.16 -27.62
C ARG A 313 -6.38 -3.74 -27.24
N ALA A 314 -6.74 -3.88 -25.96
CA ALA A 314 -8.06 -3.45 -25.48
C ALA A 314 -8.25 -1.93 -25.57
N ALA A 315 -7.21 -1.14 -25.32
CA ALA A 315 -7.25 0.31 -25.45
C ALA A 315 -7.31 0.77 -26.93
N GLU A 316 -6.72 0.00 -27.85
CA GLU A 316 -6.66 0.28 -29.30
C GLU A 316 -7.90 -0.27 -30.06
N ALA A 317 -8.53 -1.35 -29.59
CA ALA A 317 -9.59 -2.07 -30.32
C ALA A 317 -10.94 -1.32 -30.43
N GLU A 318 -11.14 -0.26 -29.67
CA GLU A 318 -12.35 0.60 -29.78
C GLU A 318 -12.20 1.71 -30.82
N VAL A 319 -11.26 1.56 -31.75
CA VAL A 319 -10.96 2.52 -32.85
C VAL A 319 -11.68 2.16 -34.16
N GLN A 320 -12.45 1.04 -34.18
CA GLN A 320 -13.21 0.62 -35.37
C GLN A 320 -14.70 0.85 -35.22
#